data_458edcf837a229b8dec7514309ca46e4
#
_entry.id   458edcf837a229b8dec7514309ca46e4
#
_cell.length_a   1.000
_cell.length_b   1.000
_cell.length_c   1.000
_cell.angle_alpha   90.00
_cell.angle_beta   90.00
_cell.angle_gamma   90.00
#
_symmetry.space_group_name_H-M   'P 1'
#
loop_
_entity.id
_entity.type
_entity.pdbx_description
1 polymer ?
#
loop_
_entity_poly.entity_id
_entity_poly.type
_entity_poly.pdbx_seq_one_letter_code
_entity_poly.pdbx_strand_id
1 'polypeptide(L)'
;MAETFHLAIPVEDLDKTIEFYCNVLGCKKGNSENNPPFSWCDIDFWGNELTLHSSISEFRVNERHLVDKEDVSIPHFGVHLDAEEFQSLKGKLVQDWKNVEFVNKPYVRFKGDVLEQETMFIKDPSDNIMEFKTMVNPDALFGE
;
A
#
# COMPACT_ATOMS: atom_id res chain seq x y z
N MET A 1 -10.22 -3.07 -21.96
CA MET A 1 -9.94 -3.60 -20.60
C MET A 1 -8.53 -3.22 -20.22
N ALA A 2 -8.36 -2.63 -19.06
CA ALA A 2 -7.02 -2.34 -18.54
C ALA A 2 -6.32 -3.64 -18.15
N GLU A 3 -5.02 -3.69 -18.36
CA GLU A 3 -4.23 -4.83 -17.94
C GLU A 3 -4.02 -4.78 -16.43
N THR A 4 -4.00 -5.93 -15.79
CA THR A 4 -3.87 -6.05 -14.35
C THR A 4 -2.39 -6.23 -13.97
N PHE A 5 -1.92 -5.35 -13.11
CA PHE A 5 -0.57 -5.48 -12.54
C PHE A 5 -0.58 -6.58 -11.47
N HIS A 6 0.47 -7.38 -11.45
CA HIS A 6 0.63 -8.44 -10.47
C HIS A 6 1.89 -8.21 -9.64
N LEU A 7 1.75 -8.34 -8.31
CA LEU A 7 2.87 -8.24 -7.38
C LEU A 7 2.73 -9.34 -6.32
N ALA A 8 3.78 -10.09 -6.10
CA ALA A 8 3.83 -11.07 -5.01
C ALA A 8 4.73 -10.55 -3.91
N ILE A 9 4.23 -10.55 -2.68
CA ILE A 9 4.97 -10.11 -1.51
C ILE A 9 4.98 -11.19 -0.43
N PRO A 10 6.05 -11.27 0.33
CA PRO A 10 6.14 -12.23 1.42
C PRO A 10 5.49 -11.70 2.69
N VAL A 11 4.87 -12.60 3.45
CA VAL A 11 4.22 -12.25 4.72
C VAL A 11 4.59 -13.30 5.77
N GLU A 12 4.65 -12.87 7.03
CA GLU A 12 4.96 -13.76 8.15
C GLU A 12 3.74 -14.53 8.63
N ASP A 13 2.64 -13.82 8.88
CA ASP A 13 1.38 -14.36 9.32
C ASP A 13 0.33 -14.08 8.24
N LEU A 14 0.03 -15.10 7.44
CA LEU A 14 -0.85 -14.93 6.29
C LEU A 14 -2.26 -14.52 6.72
N ASP A 15 -2.83 -15.19 7.72
CA ASP A 15 -4.21 -14.91 8.14
C ASP A 15 -4.35 -13.50 8.69
N LYS A 16 -3.40 -13.07 9.50
CA LYS A 16 -3.39 -11.71 10.06
C LYS A 16 -3.22 -10.66 8.96
N THR A 17 -2.40 -10.96 7.97
CA THR A 17 -2.16 -10.05 6.85
C THR A 17 -3.37 -9.96 5.93
N ILE A 18 -4.03 -11.09 5.64
CA ILE A 18 -5.29 -11.10 4.90
C ILE A 18 -6.32 -10.22 5.62
N GLU A 19 -6.46 -10.39 6.93
CA GLU A 19 -7.39 -9.61 7.72
C GLU A 19 -7.11 -8.10 7.60
N PHE A 20 -5.85 -7.71 7.61
CA PHE A 20 -5.46 -6.31 7.43
C PHE A 20 -5.93 -5.78 6.07
N TYR A 21 -5.58 -6.47 4.99
CA TYR A 21 -5.96 -5.98 3.65
C TYR A 21 -7.47 -5.96 3.45
N CYS A 22 -8.19 -6.92 3.98
CA CYS A 22 -9.64 -7.01 3.80
C CYS A 22 -10.41 -6.10 4.76
N ASN A 23 -10.07 -6.12 6.05
CA ASN A 23 -10.85 -5.39 7.06
C ASN A 23 -10.38 -3.96 7.29
N VAL A 24 -9.08 -3.72 7.23
CA VAL A 24 -8.55 -2.36 7.43
C VAL A 24 -8.60 -1.57 6.12
N LEU A 25 -8.10 -2.15 5.03
CA LEU A 25 -8.04 -1.46 3.74
C LEU A 25 -9.30 -1.62 2.89
N GLY A 26 -10.15 -2.60 3.19
CA GLY A 26 -11.39 -2.83 2.45
C GLY A 26 -11.20 -3.56 1.13
N CYS A 27 -10.07 -4.23 0.94
CA CYS A 27 -9.83 -5.03 -0.25
C CYS A 27 -10.62 -6.33 -0.23
N LYS A 28 -10.78 -6.96 -1.39
CA LYS A 28 -11.45 -8.26 -1.50
C LYS A 28 -10.42 -9.37 -1.60
N LYS A 29 -10.72 -10.48 -0.93
CA LYS A 29 -9.94 -11.70 -1.02
C LYS A 29 -10.24 -12.42 -2.33
N GLY A 30 -9.20 -12.87 -3.03
CA GLY A 30 -9.32 -13.68 -4.24
C GLY A 30 -9.05 -15.15 -3.99
N ASN A 31 -8.32 -15.79 -4.91
CA ASN A 31 -7.95 -17.19 -4.80
C ASN A 31 -6.91 -17.41 -3.70
N SER A 32 -6.88 -18.62 -3.16
CA SER A 32 -5.90 -18.95 -2.14
C SER A 32 -5.59 -20.43 -2.14
N GLU A 33 -4.45 -20.81 -1.57
CA GLU A 33 -4.07 -22.20 -1.35
C GLU A 33 -3.50 -22.33 0.05
N ASN A 34 -4.07 -23.25 0.84
CA ASN A 34 -3.59 -23.53 2.18
C ASN A 34 -2.66 -24.74 2.14
N ASN A 35 -1.36 -24.48 2.07
CA ASN A 35 -0.34 -25.51 1.98
C ASN A 35 0.86 -25.11 2.84
N PRO A 36 0.72 -25.14 4.20
CA PRO A 36 1.79 -24.71 5.08
C PRO A 36 3.08 -25.49 4.83
N PRO A 37 4.27 -24.85 4.92
CA PRO A 37 4.46 -23.43 5.31
C PRO A 37 4.37 -22.45 4.14
N PHE A 38 3.95 -22.88 2.95
CA PHE A 38 3.99 -22.08 1.72
C PHE A 38 2.59 -21.73 1.20
N SER A 39 1.70 -21.36 2.10
CA SER A 39 0.36 -20.91 1.75
C SER A 39 0.39 -19.53 1.10
N TRP A 40 -0.64 -19.24 0.30
CA TRP A 40 -0.74 -17.94 -0.36
C TRP A 40 -2.21 -17.53 -0.51
N CYS A 41 -2.41 -16.25 -0.73
CA CYS A 41 -3.73 -15.67 -0.97
C CYS A 41 -3.61 -14.44 -1.87
N ASP A 42 -4.44 -14.38 -2.89
CA ASP A 42 -4.56 -13.19 -3.73
C ASP A 42 -5.50 -12.17 -3.10
N ILE A 43 -5.15 -10.92 -3.25
CA ILE A 43 -5.96 -9.79 -2.83
C ILE A 43 -6.25 -8.93 -4.06
N ASP A 44 -7.49 -8.52 -4.23
CA ASP A 44 -7.85 -7.50 -5.20
C ASP A 44 -7.45 -6.14 -4.62
N PHE A 45 -6.27 -5.66 -5.02
CA PHE A 45 -5.69 -4.42 -4.52
C PHE A 45 -5.98 -3.31 -5.54
N TRP A 46 -7.15 -2.68 -5.40
CA TRP A 46 -7.65 -1.65 -6.31
C TRP A 46 -7.55 -2.08 -7.78
N GLY A 47 -8.02 -3.29 -8.08
CA GLY A 47 -8.00 -3.84 -9.43
C GLY A 47 -6.70 -4.50 -9.85
N ASN A 48 -5.70 -4.56 -8.96
CA ASN A 48 -4.44 -5.24 -9.20
C ASN A 48 -4.36 -6.53 -8.39
N GLU A 49 -3.63 -7.51 -8.91
CA GLU A 49 -3.45 -8.77 -8.21
C GLU A 49 -2.25 -8.69 -7.27
N LEU A 50 -2.53 -8.63 -5.97
CA LEU A 50 -1.51 -8.67 -4.95
C LEU A 50 -1.53 -10.06 -4.32
N THR A 51 -0.46 -10.82 -4.48
CA THR A 51 -0.37 -12.16 -3.89
C THR A 51 0.45 -12.11 -2.61
N LEU A 52 -0.18 -12.53 -1.51
CA LEU A 52 0.46 -12.65 -0.21
C LEU A 52 0.99 -14.06 -0.08
N HIS A 53 2.30 -14.23 0.00
CA HIS A 53 2.93 -15.54 0.19
C HIS A 53 3.48 -15.66 1.60
N SER A 54 3.06 -16.69 2.35
CA SER A 54 3.72 -16.98 3.60
C SER A 54 5.17 -17.41 3.33
N SER A 55 6.08 -16.92 4.14
CA SER A 55 7.52 -17.17 3.96
C SER A 55 8.17 -17.37 5.29
N ILE A 56 9.05 -18.38 5.36
CA ILE A 56 9.83 -18.68 6.54
C ILE A 56 11.23 -18.07 6.51
N SER A 57 11.60 -17.45 5.39
CA SER A 57 12.93 -16.87 5.25
C SER A 57 12.90 -15.36 5.55
N GLU A 58 13.96 -14.90 6.20
CA GLU A 58 14.22 -13.47 6.29
C GLU A 58 14.68 -13.02 4.92
N PHE A 59 13.97 -12.05 4.36
CA PHE A 59 14.24 -11.63 2.99
C PHE A 59 14.15 -10.14 2.79
N ARG A 60 13.93 -9.39 3.86
CA ARG A 60 13.65 -7.98 3.63
C ARG A 60 14.61 -7.07 4.34
N VAL A 61 15.26 -6.23 3.56
CA VAL A 61 15.95 -5.07 4.05
C VAL A 61 15.26 -3.86 3.45
N ASN A 62 14.65 -3.02 4.30
CA ASN A 62 14.11 -1.75 3.87
C ASN A 62 15.19 -0.70 4.01
N GLU A 63 15.51 -0.03 2.94
CA GLU A 63 16.38 1.13 2.96
C GLU A 63 15.54 2.39 3.15
N ARG A 64 16.12 3.40 3.77
CA ARG A 64 15.44 4.67 3.95
C ARG A 64 16.20 5.76 3.22
N HIS A 65 15.45 6.57 2.50
CA HIS A 65 16.02 7.66 1.71
C HIS A 65 15.24 8.94 1.97
N LEU A 66 15.94 10.07 2.00
CA LEU A 66 15.27 11.36 2.11
C LEU A 66 14.71 11.76 0.75
N VAL A 67 13.40 11.97 0.70
CA VAL A 67 12.69 12.50 -0.45
C VAL A 67 11.87 13.68 0.05
N ASP A 68 12.13 14.88 -0.45
CA ASP A 68 11.49 16.11 0.02
C ASP A 68 11.59 16.28 1.54
N LYS A 69 12.74 15.93 2.12
CA LYS A 69 13.01 15.97 3.56
C LYS A 69 12.21 14.96 4.38
N GLU A 70 11.48 14.05 3.73
CA GLU A 70 10.78 12.96 4.38
C GLU A 70 11.63 11.68 4.32
N ASP A 71 11.58 10.89 5.38
CA ASP A 71 12.32 9.63 5.46
C ASP A 71 11.48 8.51 4.84
N VAL A 72 11.75 8.21 3.57
CA VAL A 72 10.96 7.25 2.79
C VAL A 72 11.61 5.87 2.81
N SER A 73 10.79 4.86 3.06
CA SER A 73 11.23 3.45 3.05
C SER A 73 11.16 2.88 1.63
N ILE A 74 12.15 2.08 1.26
CA ILE A 74 12.24 1.39 -0.04
C ILE A 74 12.59 -0.07 0.21
N PRO A 75 11.93 -1.06 -0.42
CA PRO A 75 10.86 -0.89 -1.40
C PRO A 75 9.52 -0.53 -0.76
N HIS A 76 8.65 0.04 -1.55
CA HIS A 76 7.25 0.22 -1.21
C HIS A 76 6.41 0.11 -2.49
N PHE A 77 5.11 -0.08 -2.34
CA PHE A 77 4.17 -0.16 -3.45
C PHE A 77 2.88 0.54 -3.04
N GLY A 78 2.06 0.84 -4.02
CA GLY A 78 0.78 1.46 -3.72
C GLY A 78 0.03 1.85 -4.97
N VAL A 79 -0.93 2.73 -4.79
CA VAL A 79 -1.79 3.19 -5.88
C VAL A 79 -2.04 4.68 -5.80
N HIS A 80 -2.28 5.27 -6.96
CA HIS A 80 -2.89 6.58 -7.06
C HIS A 80 -4.40 6.43 -6.94
N LEU A 81 -5.00 7.19 -6.07
CA LEU A 81 -6.45 7.23 -5.89
C LEU A 81 -6.95 8.59 -6.35
N ASP A 82 -8.23 8.67 -6.75
CA ASP A 82 -8.81 9.98 -6.95
C ASP A 82 -8.97 10.68 -5.59
N ALA A 83 -9.25 11.98 -5.63
CA ALA A 83 -9.28 12.80 -4.41
C ALA A 83 -10.31 12.29 -3.40
N GLU A 84 -11.49 11.89 -3.88
CA GLU A 84 -12.55 11.39 -2.99
C GLU A 84 -12.18 10.07 -2.34
N GLU A 85 -11.67 9.12 -3.11
CA GLU A 85 -11.24 7.84 -2.58
C GLU A 85 -10.09 7.99 -1.59
N PHE A 86 -9.12 8.85 -1.92
CA PHE A 86 -7.98 9.10 -1.03
C PHE A 86 -8.44 9.69 0.29
N GLN A 87 -9.29 10.72 0.27
CA GLN A 87 -9.75 11.35 1.50
C GLN A 87 -10.59 10.40 2.35
N SER A 88 -11.40 9.56 1.72
CA SER A 88 -12.19 8.55 2.40
C SER A 88 -11.28 7.52 3.10
N LEU A 89 -10.29 6.99 2.39
CA LEU A 89 -9.33 6.04 2.96
C LEU A 89 -8.51 6.70 4.07
N LYS A 90 -8.00 7.90 3.83
CA LYS A 90 -7.23 8.63 4.84
C LYS A 90 -8.03 8.80 6.13
N GLY A 91 -9.28 9.23 6.03
CA GLY A 91 -10.15 9.40 7.21
C GLY A 91 -10.32 8.11 7.98
N LYS A 92 -10.56 7.00 7.28
CA LYS A 92 -10.69 5.68 7.90
C LYS A 92 -9.41 5.24 8.61
N LEU A 93 -8.25 5.40 7.96
CA LEU A 93 -6.98 4.97 8.53
C LEU A 93 -6.56 5.84 9.72
N VAL A 94 -6.81 7.13 9.66
CA VAL A 94 -6.50 8.04 10.76
C VAL A 94 -7.36 7.72 11.98
N GLN A 95 -8.65 7.38 11.77
CA GLN A 95 -9.54 6.98 12.87
C GLN A 95 -9.10 5.64 13.49
N ASP A 96 -8.55 4.76 12.69
CA ASP A 96 -8.11 3.42 13.12
C ASP A 96 -6.63 3.39 13.49
N TRP A 97 -6.13 4.49 14.03
CA TRP A 97 -4.69 4.64 14.31
C TRP A 97 -4.10 3.55 15.21
N LYS A 98 -4.94 2.87 16.01
CA LYS A 98 -4.48 1.79 16.89
C LYS A 98 -4.13 0.52 16.10
N ASN A 99 -4.71 0.33 14.92
CA ASN A 99 -4.51 -0.84 14.08
C ASN A 99 -3.72 -0.53 12.81
N VAL A 100 -3.36 0.74 12.60
CA VAL A 100 -2.64 1.19 11.41
C VAL A 100 -1.37 1.91 11.84
N GLU A 101 -0.24 1.41 11.37
CA GLU A 101 1.04 2.07 11.63
C GLU A 101 1.41 2.95 10.44
N PHE A 102 1.44 4.26 10.64
CA PHE A 102 1.91 5.19 9.63
C PHE A 102 3.44 5.26 9.67
N VAL A 103 4.06 4.96 8.54
CA VAL A 103 5.50 5.20 8.35
C VAL A 103 5.71 6.70 8.12
N ASN A 104 4.86 7.28 7.26
CA ASN A 104 4.78 8.72 7.06
C ASN A 104 3.33 9.12 7.13
N LYS A 105 2.98 10.00 8.05
CA LYS A 105 1.63 10.55 8.15
C LYS A 105 1.31 11.34 6.90
N PRO A 106 -0.01 11.53 6.57
CA PRO A 106 -0.38 12.26 5.36
C PRO A 106 0.32 13.61 5.25
N TYR A 107 0.87 13.89 4.08
CA TYR A 107 1.53 15.17 3.82
C TYR A 107 1.41 15.52 2.33
N VAL A 108 1.59 16.81 2.01
CA VAL A 108 1.48 17.35 0.65
C VAL A 108 2.88 17.57 0.09
N ARG A 109 3.07 17.13 -1.17
CA ARG A 109 4.29 17.37 -1.94
C ARG A 109 4.00 18.34 -3.08
N PHE A 110 5.00 19.07 -3.51
CA PHE A 110 4.93 19.97 -4.68
C PHE A 110 3.78 20.97 -4.59
N LYS A 111 3.53 21.52 -3.40
CA LYS A 111 2.42 22.43 -3.19
C LYS A 111 2.49 23.65 -4.12
N GLY A 112 1.38 23.92 -4.81
CA GLY A 112 1.29 25.03 -5.77
C GLY A 112 1.86 24.70 -7.14
N ASP A 113 2.38 23.51 -7.33
CA ASP A 113 2.96 23.03 -8.60
C ASP A 113 1.95 22.14 -9.33
N VAL A 114 2.17 21.94 -10.63
CA VAL A 114 1.34 21.02 -11.42
C VAL A 114 1.41 19.59 -10.89
N LEU A 115 2.47 19.23 -10.20
CA LEU A 115 2.66 17.91 -9.61
C LEU A 115 2.16 17.80 -8.18
N GLU A 116 1.45 18.83 -7.67
CA GLU A 116 0.94 18.79 -6.29
C GLU A 116 0.19 17.50 -6.01
N GLN A 117 0.56 16.84 -4.92
CA GLN A 117 -0.04 15.58 -4.51
C GLN A 117 -0.03 15.44 -2.99
N GLU A 118 -1.00 14.70 -2.49
CA GLU A 118 -1.03 14.30 -1.09
C GLU A 118 -0.68 12.82 -1.01
N THR A 119 0.13 12.42 -0.04
CA THR A 119 0.59 11.05 0.10
C THR A 119 0.62 10.62 1.57
N MET A 120 0.57 9.30 1.77
CA MET A 120 0.76 8.70 3.09
C MET A 120 1.37 7.31 2.92
N PHE A 121 2.16 6.89 3.92
CA PHE A 121 2.81 5.57 3.92
C PHE A 121 2.37 4.80 5.15
N ILE A 122 1.95 3.55 4.96
CA ILE A 122 1.56 2.67 6.06
C ILE A 122 2.26 1.32 5.94
N LYS A 123 2.28 0.56 7.03
CA LYS A 123 2.78 -0.81 7.05
C LYS A 123 1.63 -1.80 7.12
N ASP A 124 1.82 -2.97 6.49
CA ASP A 124 0.98 -4.13 6.80
C ASP A 124 1.57 -4.88 8.02
N PRO A 125 0.88 -5.91 8.54
CA PRO A 125 1.38 -6.67 9.70
C PRO A 125 2.70 -7.41 9.49
N SER A 126 3.15 -7.53 8.25
CA SER A 126 4.41 -8.19 7.89
C SER A 126 5.51 -7.20 7.49
N ASP A 127 5.33 -5.93 7.84
CA ASP A 127 6.27 -4.83 7.55
C ASP A 127 6.42 -4.50 6.06
N ASN A 128 5.49 -4.91 5.21
CA ASN A 128 5.42 -4.39 3.85
C ASN A 128 4.94 -2.95 3.90
N ILE A 129 5.59 -2.09 3.14
CA ILE A 129 5.31 -0.65 3.13
C ILE A 129 4.45 -0.31 1.92
N MET A 130 3.38 0.45 2.15
CA MET A 130 2.49 0.92 1.07
C MET A 130 2.44 2.44 1.05
N GLU A 131 2.36 2.99 -0.16
CA GLU A 131 2.09 4.40 -0.37
C GLU A 131 0.76 4.58 -1.08
N PHE A 132 -0.10 5.42 -0.52
CA PHE A 132 -1.33 5.86 -1.18
C PHE A 132 -1.19 7.34 -1.48
N LYS A 133 -1.57 7.76 -2.67
CA LYS A 133 -1.45 9.15 -3.04
C LYS A 133 -2.53 9.59 -4.01
N THR A 134 -2.77 10.90 -4.04
CA THR A 134 -3.69 11.53 -4.97
C THR A 134 -3.07 12.80 -5.50
N MET A 135 -3.24 13.04 -6.80
CA MET A 135 -2.71 14.24 -7.44
C MET A 135 -3.85 15.24 -7.69
N VAL A 136 -3.57 16.51 -7.47
CA VAL A 136 -4.51 17.60 -7.82
C VAL A 136 -4.77 17.58 -9.32
N ASN A 137 -3.72 17.32 -10.10
CA ASN A 137 -3.80 17.21 -11.55
C ASN A 137 -3.32 15.84 -12.00
N PRO A 138 -4.22 14.82 -12.06
CA PRO A 138 -3.81 13.45 -12.42
C PRO A 138 -3.14 13.34 -13.79
N ASP A 139 -3.48 14.21 -14.73
CA ASP A 139 -2.92 14.18 -16.08
C ASP A 139 -1.41 14.47 -16.07
N ALA A 140 -0.90 15.08 -15.02
CA ALA A 140 0.51 15.41 -14.91
C ALA A 140 1.39 14.21 -14.49
N LEU A 141 0.78 13.05 -14.17
CA LEU A 141 1.52 11.91 -13.63
C LEU A 141 2.67 11.46 -14.53
N PHE A 142 2.48 11.48 -15.82
CA PHE A 142 3.50 11.05 -16.77
C PHE A 142 4.16 12.21 -17.52
N GLY A 143 4.15 13.39 -16.92
CA GLY A 143 4.96 14.50 -17.40
C GLY A 143 4.40 15.29 -18.56
N GLU A 144 3.11 15.15 -18.86
CA GLU A 144 2.48 15.90 -19.96
C GLU A 144 1.83 17.20 -19.50
#